data_6430a0aac1788f726d2b34ad6a38c9fe
#
_entry.id   6430a0aac1788f726d2b34ad6a38c9fe
#
_cell.length_a   1.000
_cell.length_b   1.000
_cell.length_c   1.000
_cell.angle_alpha   90.00
_cell.angle_beta   90.00
_cell.angle_gamma   90.00
#
_symmetry.space_group_name_H-M   'P 1'
#
loop_
_entity.id
_entity.type
_entity.pdbx_description
1 polymer ?
#
loop_
_entity_poly.entity_id
_entity_poly.type
_entity_poly.pdbx_seq_one_letter_code
_entity_poly.pdbx_strand_id
1 'polypeptide(L)'
;MSIKDNIQPLVELFDVRKCFGQTVALGGVNLSVARGEVVCVIGPSGCGKSTMLRTINWLEVPDSGKVVLDGQPIGIRIGQNGKVSPQASKDLNKTRSRMGMVFQQFNLWPHLSVLDNITRAQEIVLDR
;
A
#
# COMPACT_ATOMS: atom_id res chain seq x y z
N MET A 1 -13.67 18.83 -24.06
CA MET A 1 -13.10 17.49 -23.91
C MET A 1 -11.94 17.59 -22.92
N SER A 2 -12.14 17.13 -21.72
CA SER A 2 -11.18 17.34 -20.61
C SER A 2 -10.06 16.29 -20.75
N ILE A 3 -8.81 16.72 -20.69
CA ILE A 3 -7.58 15.90 -20.78
C ILE A 3 -7.47 14.88 -19.63
N LYS A 4 -8.44 14.88 -18.70
CA LYS A 4 -8.46 13.96 -17.53
C LYS A 4 -8.94 12.53 -17.83
N ASP A 5 -9.47 12.25 -19.00
CA ASP A 5 -10.22 11.02 -19.25
C ASP A 5 -9.37 9.80 -19.68
N ASN A 6 -8.02 9.91 -19.64
CA ASN A 6 -7.16 8.79 -20.08
C ASN A 6 -5.90 8.59 -19.20
N ILE A 7 -5.87 9.12 -17.99
CA ILE A 7 -4.75 8.87 -17.06
C ILE A 7 -5.14 7.66 -16.21
N GLN A 8 -4.57 6.52 -16.52
CA GLN A 8 -4.74 5.31 -15.72
C GLN A 8 -4.27 5.59 -14.28
N PRO A 9 -5.10 5.34 -13.26
CA PRO A 9 -4.70 5.56 -11.87
C PRO A 9 -3.50 4.71 -11.50
N LEU A 10 -2.59 5.27 -10.69
CA LEU A 10 -1.46 4.54 -10.16
C LEU A 10 -1.85 3.67 -8.97
N VAL A 11 -2.68 4.22 -8.08
CA VAL A 11 -3.19 3.51 -6.90
C VAL A 11 -4.71 3.62 -6.88
N GLU A 12 -5.38 2.50 -6.63
CA GLU A 12 -6.83 2.46 -6.46
C GLU A 12 -7.21 1.58 -5.28
N LEU A 13 -8.16 2.06 -4.50
CA LEU A 13 -8.82 1.31 -3.43
C LEU A 13 -10.30 1.14 -3.78
N PHE A 14 -10.81 -0.07 -3.68
CA PHE A 14 -12.21 -0.39 -3.96
C PHE A 14 -12.84 -1.02 -2.72
N ASP A 15 -13.76 -0.30 -2.08
CA ASP A 15 -14.52 -0.72 -0.89
C ASP A 15 -13.65 -1.39 0.19
N VAL A 16 -12.49 -0.80 0.45
CA VAL A 16 -11.51 -1.37 1.38
C VAL A 16 -12.02 -1.25 2.80
N ARG A 17 -12.14 -2.38 3.49
CA ARG A 17 -12.62 -2.49 4.88
C ARG A 17 -11.58 -3.13 5.77
N LYS A 18 -11.48 -2.63 6.99
CA LYS A 18 -10.62 -3.18 8.03
C LYS A 18 -11.22 -2.97 9.40
N CYS A 19 -11.27 -4.04 10.19
CA CYS A 19 -11.68 -4.00 11.59
C CYS A 19 -10.55 -4.53 12.47
N PHE A 20 -10.45 -4.00 13.67
CA PHE A 20 -9.61 -4.51 14.76
C PHE A 20 -10.55 -4.89 15.91
N GLY A 21 -10.84 -6.18 16.02
CA GLY A 21 -11.90 -6.66 16.92
C GLY A 21 -13.26 -6.03 16.55
N GLN A 22 -13.83 -5.28 17.45
CA GLN A 22 -15.12 -4.59 17.21
C GLN A 22 -14.95 -3.17 16.65
N THR A 23 -13.73 -2.68 16.52
CA THR A 23 -13.46 -1.32 16.03
C THR A 23 -13.29 -1.32 14.52
N VAL A 24 -14.16 -0.59 13.84
CA VAL A 24 -14.05 -0.36 12.39
C VAL A 24 -12.99 0.72 12.14
N ALA A 25 -11.85 0.33 11.57
CA ALA A 25 -10.79 1.27 11.19
C ALA A 25 -10.99 1.83 9.78
N LEU A 26 -11.44 0.98 8.84
CA LEU A 26 -11.80 1.38 7.48
C LEU A 26 -13.20 0.83 7.17
N GLY A 27 -14.14 1.69 6.84
CA GLY A 27 -15.55 1.36 6.67
C GLY A 27 -16.01 1.22 5.20
N GLY A 28 -15.09 0.97 4.28
CA GLY A 28 -15.38 0.91 2.84
C GLY A 28 -14.78 2.11 2.10
N VAL A 29 -13.45 2.18 2.11
CA VAL A 29 -12.69 3.28 1.50
C VAL A 29 -12.57 3.06 0.00
N ASN A 30 -12.92 4.10 -0.75
CA ASN A 30 -12.66 4.20 -2.18
C ASN A 30 -11.74 5.39 -2.42
N LEU A 31 -10.66 5.17 -3.16
CA LEU A 31 -9.67 6.18 -3.48
C LEU A 31 -9.06 5.88 -4.85
N SER A 32 -8.81 6.90 -5.61
CA SER A 32 -8.05 6.80 -6.86
C SER A 32 -7.00 7.89 -6.87
N VAL A 33 -5.74 7.52 -7.14
CA VAL A 33 -4.60 8.44 -7.19
C VAL A 33 -3.93 8.28 -8.54
N ALA A 34 -3.87 9.37 -9.30
CA ALA A 34 -3.22 9.40 -10.59
C ALA A 34 -1.68 9.43 -10.46
N ARG A 35 -0.99 9.09 -11.53
CA ARG A 35 0.48 9.19 -11.59
C ARG A 35 0.92 10.66 -11.47
N GLY A 36 1.84 10.95 -10.53
CA GLY A 36 2.31 12.30 -10.24
C GLY A 36 1.37 13.16 -9.39
N GLU A 37 0.25 12.61 -8.96
CA GLU A 37 -0.69 13.28 -8.07
C GLU A 37 -0.22 13.21 -6.62
N VAL A 38 -0.48 14.28 -5.86
CA VAL A 38 -0.28 14.36 -4.42
C VAL A 38 -1.65 14.42 -3.75
N VAL A 39 -1.94 13.45 -2.90
CA VAL A 39 -3.19 13.36 -2.14
C VAL A 39 -2.91 13.52 -0.65
N CYS A 40 -3.58 14.47 0.00
CA CYS A 40 -3.52 14.66 1.44
C CYS A 40 -4.75 14.05 2.11
N VAL A 41 -4.52 13.17 3.10
CA VAL A 41 -5.57 12.59 3.93
C VAL A 41 -5.55 13.22 5.30
N ILE A 42 -6.61 13.97 5.63
CA ILE A 42 -6.75 14.70 6.88
C ILE A 42 -7.89 14.12 7.72
N GLY A 43 -7.79 14.25 9.02
CA GLY A 43 -8.80 13.80 9.97
C GLY A 43 -8.22 13.65 11.39
N PRO A 44 -9.08 13.43 12.39
CA PRO A 44 -8.66 13.31 13.78
C PRO A 44 -7.77 12.07 14.02
N SER A 45 -7.09 12.02 15.16
CA SER A 45 -6.33 10.84 15.58
C SER A 45 -7.25 9.62 15.69
N GLY A 46 -6.77 8.46 15.25
CA GLY A 46 -7.52 7.20 15.32
C GLY A 46 -8.58 6.98 14.23
N CYS A 47 -8.78 7.91 13.29
CA CYS A 47 -9.79 7.75 12.22
C CYS A 47 -9.35 6.86 11.03
N GLY A 48 -8.28 6.08 11.16
CA GLY A 48 -7.90 5.08 10.16
C GLY A 48 -6.90 5.53 9.10
N LYS A 49 -6.38 6.78 9.11
CA LYS A 49 -5.42 7.29 8.11
C LYS A 49 -4.18 6.40 7.93
N SER A 50 -3.54 6.06 9.05
CA SER A 50 -2.35 5.20 9.04
C SER A 50 -2.68 3.76 8.64
N THR A 51 -3.85 3.27 9.03
CA THR A 51 -4.36 1.96 8.61
C THR A 51 -4.54 1.91 7.10
N MET A 52 -5.14 2.94 6.51
CA MET A 52 -5.32 3.04 5.06
C MET A 52 -3.98 3.04 4.33
N LEU A 53 -2.98 3.84 4.78
CA LEU A 53 -1.65 3.85 4.17
C LEU A 53 -0.96 2.48 4.26
N ARG A 54 -1.07 1.81 5.42
CA ARG A 54 -0.51 0.45 5.59
C ARG A 54 -1.24 -0.60 4.76
N THR A 55 -2.50 -0.38 4.44
CA THR A 55 -3.27 -1.26 3.56
C THR A 55 -2.83 -1.12 2.11
N ILE A 56 -2.45 0.08 1.66
CA ILE A 56 -1.99 0.32 0.28
C ILE A 56 -0.75 -0.52 -0.04
N ASN A 57 0.21 -0.63 0.88
CA ASN A 57 1.41 -1.46 0.66
C ASN A 57 1.31 -2.87 1.26
N TRP A 58 0.09 -3.29 1.65
CA TRP A 58 -0.21 -4.62 2.20
C TRP A 58 0.54 -4.96 3.51
N LEU A 59 0.97 -3.95 4.27
CA LEU A 59 1.48 -4.14 5.64
C LEU A 59 0.34 -4.44 6.60
N GLU A 60 -0.84 -3.93 6.31
CA GLU A 60 -2.09 -4.27 6.97
C GLU A 60 -3.02 -4.90 5.93
N VAL A 61 -3.35 -6.17 6.12
CA VAL A 61 -4.23 -6.89 5.19
C VAL A 61 -5.67 -6.45 5.42
N PRO A 62 -6.38 -5.96 4.39
CA PRO A 62 -7.79 -5.62 4.51
C PRO A 62 -8.65 -6.87 4.74
N ASP A 63 -9.76 -6.70 5.44
CA ASP A 63 -10.73 -7.79 5.64
C ASP A 63 -11.60 -8.00 4.39
N SER A 64 -11.83 -6.94 3.64
CA SER A 64 -12.49 -6.99 2.34
C SER A 64 -12.11 -5.79 1.48
N GLY A 65 -12.54 -5.83 0.22
CA GLY A 65 -12.19 -4.84 -0.78
C GLY A 65 -10.94 -5.22 -1.56
N LYS A 66 -10.43 -4.29 -2.35
CA LYS A 66 -9.32 -4.51 -3.26
C LYS A 66 -8.42 -3.29 -3.32
N VAL A 67 -7.11 -3.53 -3.30
CA VAL A 67 -6.07 -2.52 -3.57
C VAL A 67 -5.41 -2.86 -4.89
N VAL A 68 -5.26 -1.87 -5.75
CA VAL A 68 -4.66 -2.01 -7.07
C VAL A 68 -3.52 -1.01 -7.21
N LEU A 69 -2.38 -1.48 -7.68
CA LEU A 69 -1.21 -0.67 -8.02
C LEU A 69 -0.90 -0.86 -9.52
N ASP A 70 -0.90 0.22 -10.27
CA ASP A 70 -0.56 0.21 -11.69
C ASP A 70 -1.37 -0.86 -12.48
N GLY A 71 -2.66 -0.92 -12.21
CA GLY A 71 -3.60 -1.89 -12.80
C GLY A 71 -3.51 -3.32 -12.26
N GLN A 72 -2.61 -3.60 -11.31
CA GLN A 72 -2.44 -4.95 -10.75
C GLN A 72 -2.92 -5.02 -9.29
N PRO A 73 -3.73 -6.01 -8.91
CA PRO A 73 -4.15 -6.18 -7.52
C PRO A 73 -2.95 -6.55 -6.64
N ILE A 74 -2.92 -6.00 -5.42
CA ILE A 74 -1.89 -6.28 -4.42
C ILE A 74 -2.42 -7.32 -3.43
N GLY A 75 -1.54 -8.24 -3.03
CA GLY A 75 -1.79 -9.24 -1.99
C GLY A 75 -2.68 -10.40 -2.43
N ILE A 76 -3.33 -10.28 -3.58
CA ILE A 76 -4.20 -11.32 -4.13
C ILE A 76 -3.82 -11.62 -5.58
N ARG A 77 -4.08 -12.86 -6.00
CA ARG A 77 -4.03 -13.31 -7.40
C ARG A 77 -5.43 -13.70 -7.85
N ILE A 78 -5.80 -13.26 -9.02
CA ILE A 78 -7.03 -13.67 -9.67
C ILE A 78 -6.64 -14.69 -10.74
N GLY A 79 -7.03 -15.95 -10.52
CA GLY A 79 -6.80 -17.05 -11.47
C GLY A 79 -7.69 -16.93 -12.71
N GLN A 80 -7.38 -17.71 -13.74
CA GLN A 80 -8.14 -17.75 -15.00
C GLN A 80 -9.64 -18.08 -14.80
N ASN A 81 -9.97 -18.78 -13.73
CA ASN A 81 -11.35 -19.15 -13.38
C ASN A 81 -12.01 -18.12 -12.44
N GLY A 82 -11.46 -16.92 -12.28
CA GLY A 82 -11.92 -15.93 -11.33
C GLY A 82 -11.64 -16.27 -9.86
N LYS A 83 -10.96 -17.39 -9.58
CA LYS A 83 -10.64 -17.78 -8.21
C LYS A 83 -9.58 -16.84 -7.62
N VAL A 84 -9.92 -16.25 -6.50
CA VAL A 84 -9.01 -15.38 -5.75
C VAL A 84 -8.17 -16.23 -4.79
N SER A 85 -6.86 -15.99 -4.78
CA SER A 85 -5.90 -16.64 -3.88
C SER A 85 -4.89 -15.62 -3.36
N PRO A 86 -4.25 -15.86 -2.21
CA PRO A 86 -3.18 -14.99 -1.74
C PRO A 86 -2.02 -14.92 -2.74
N GLN A 87 -1.45 -13.73 -2.89
CA GLN A 87 -0.23 -13.53 -3.67
C GLN A 87 0.96 -14.18 -2.93
N ALA A 88 1.87 -14.81 -3.68
CA ALA A 88 3.08 -15.39 -3.09
C ALA A 88 3.94 -14.28 -2.45
N SER A 89 4.58 -14.57 -1.31
CA SER A 89 5.39 -13.59 -0.57
C SER A 89 6.49 -12.95 -1.41
N LYS A 90 7.11 -13.70 -2.32
CA LYS A 90 8.13 -13.19 -3.24
C LYS A 90 7.57 -12.13 -4.18
N ASP A 91 6.40 -12.37 -4.76
CA ASP A 91 5.74 -11.44 -5.67
C ASP A 91 5.24 -10.20 -4.93
N LEU A 92 4.71 -10.39 -3.72
CA LEU A 92 4.29 -9.29 -2.86
C LEU A 92 5.47 -8.39 -2.48
N ASN A 93 6.62 -8.97 -2.11
CA ASN A 93 7.82 -8.21 -1.79
C ASN A 93 8.36 -7.44 -3.01
N LYS A 94 8.28 -8.02 -4.20
CA LYS A 94 8.62 -7.33 -5.46
C LYS A 94 7.67 -6.16 -5.73
N THR A 95 6.39 -6.28 -5.39
CA THR A 95 5.44 -5.17 -5.49
C THR A 95 5.77 -4.08 -4.47
N ARG A 96 6.04 -4.46 -3.21
CA ARG A 96 6.43 -3.52 -2.14
C ARG A 96 7.73 -2.76 -2.44
N SER A 97 8.71 -3.37 -3.09
CA SER A 97 9.97 -2.69 -3.44
C SER A 97 9.79 -1.54 -4.43
N ARG A 98 8.63 -1.45 -5.08
CA ARG A 98 8.25 -0.33 -5.97
C ARG A 98 7.60 0.83 -5.21
N MET A 99 7.30 0.66 -3.93
CA MET A 99 6.63 1.65 -3.08
C MET A 99 7.52 2.02 -1.92
N GLY A 100 7.74 3.31 -1.70
CA GLY A 100 8.36 3.83 -0.48
C GLY A 100 7.29 4.16 0.56
N MET A 101 7.61 3.94 1.84
CA MET A 101 6.77 4.38 2.95
C MET A 101 7.62 5.10 3.99
N VAL A 102 7.20 6.31 4.35
CA VAL A 102 7.82 7.06 5.46
C VAL A 102 6.94 6.85 6.69
N PHE A 103 7.53 6.27 7.74
CA PHE A 103 6.84 6.02 9.00
C PHE A 103 6.93 7.23 9.92
N GLN A 104 5.96 7.39 10.81
CA GLN A 104 5.96 8.42 11.83
C GLN A 104 7.08 8.21 12.87
N GLN A 105 7.40 6.96 13.16
CA GLN A 105 8.57 6.58 13.95
C GLN A 105 9.77 6.43 13.02
N PHE A 106 10.96 6.79 13.49
CA PHE A 106 12.18 6.77 12.67
C PHE A 106 12.56 5.36 12.18
N ASN A 107 12.21 4.30 12.93
CA ASN A 107 12.47 2.90 12.59
C ASN A 107 13.94 2.61 12.24
N LEU A 108 14.84 3.30 12.92
CA LEU A 108 16.29 3.10 12.73
C LEU A 108 16.75 1.83 13.45
N TRP A 109 17.70 1.16 12.84
CA TRP A 109 18.44 0.08 13.50
C TRP A 109 19.53 0.69 14.39
N PRO A 110 19.40 0.61 15.74
CA PRO A 110 20.30 1.31 16.66
C PRO A 110 21.72 0.76 16.66
N HIS A 111 21.92 -0.45 16.15
CA HIS A 111 23.24 -1.10 16.03
C HIS A 111 23.95 -0.80 14.71
N LEU A 112 23.32 -0.06 13.81
CA LEU A 112 23.89 0.32 12.53
C LEU A 112 24.28 1.80 12.51
N SER A 113 25.32 2.12 11.73
CA SER A 113 25.68 3.52 11.47
C SER A 113 24.59 4.25 10.69
N VAL A 114 24.66 5.57 10.61
CA VAL A 114 23.76 6.38 9.79
C VAL A 114 23.84 5.95 8.33
N LEU A 115 25.04 5.74 7.81
CA LEU A 115 25.24 5.30 6.43
C LEU A 115 24.59 3.94 6.19
N ASP A 116 24.83 2.96 7.07
CA ASP A 116 24.23 1.63 6.94
C ASP A 116 22.71 1.67 7.02
N ASN A 117 22.11 2.52 7.86
CA ASN A 117 20.65 2.70 7.91
C ASN A 117 20.08 3.23 6.59
N ILE A 118 20.86 4.02 5.84
CA ILE A 118 20.44 4.55 4.54
C ILE A 118 20.65 3.52 3.42
N THR A 119 21.80 2.84 3.40
CA THR A 119 22.19 1.98 2.27
C THR A 119 21.68 0.55 2.38
N ARG A 120 21.46 0.04 3.60
CA ARG A 120 21.16 -1.36 3.86
C ARG A 120 19.96 -1.91 3.06
N ALA A 121 18.88 -1.14 2.97
CA ALA A 121 17.70 -1.55 2.21
C ALA A 121 17.98 -1.59 0.70
N GLN A 122 18.81 -0.69 0.19
CA GLN A 122 19.21 -0.64 -1.22
C GLN A 122 20.08 -1.84 -1.59
N GLU A 123 21.03 -2.21 -0.71
CA GLU A 123 21.91 -3.35 -0.90
C GLU A 123 21.13 -4.68 -0.87
N ILE A 124 20.28 -4.89 0.14
CA ILE A 124 19.58 -6.17 0.35
C ILE A 124 18.39 -6.35 -0.60
N VAL A 125 17.63 -5.26 -0.84
CA VAL A 125 16.35 -5.36 -1.55
C VAL A 125 16.47 -5.03 -3.03
N LEU A 126 17.31 -4.07 -3.37
CA LEU A 126 17.45 -3.57 -4.74
C LEU A 126 18.75 -4.04 -5.43
N ASP A 127 19.62 -4.73 -4.69
CA ASP A 127 20.91 -5.24 -5.19
C ASP A 127 21.78 -4.13 -5.86
N ARG A 128 21.91 -2.99 -5.16
CA ARG A 128 22.59 -1.78 -5.64
C ARG A 128 23.75 -1.40 -4.75
#